data_e4ff75f0dcf222fb75dfed48a9679db6
#
_entry.id   e4ff75f0dcf222fb75dfed48a9679db6
#
_cell.length_a   1.000
_cell.length_b   1.000
_cell.length_c   1.000
_cell.angle_alpha   90.00
_cell.angle_beta   90.00
_cell.angle_gamma   90.00
#
_symmetry.space_group_name_H-M   'P 1'
#
loop_
_entity.id
_entity.type
_entity.pdbx_description
1 polymer ?
#
loop_
_entity_poly.entity_id
_entity_poly.type
_entity_poly.pdbx_seq_one_letter_code
_entity_poly.pdbx_strand_id
1 'polypeptide(L)'
;MIDETPNAGTPSVPTPEPSGDPDPGTDRETGMEESVEVAVASTVASAAASAPGSREDLGLPMREGSSVLRAEGLTKIYQRRKVVNEVDLQVAQGEIVGLLGPNGAGKTTSFYMVVGLIPPDRGRVFLDDRNLTRVPMYKRARLGVGYLAQEPSVFRKLSVEDNVKAILETLPLKRKERQERLERLLEELSIAHLRKSKAYALSGGERRRLEITRALVQQPKFMLLDEPFAGIDPIAVNDIQQIVAGLKHRGIGVIISDHNVEQTLDIVDRAYIMYEGRIRVSGTVSELVWNDEVAEIYLGPTLTHRMRSRYDRPPTAAAVIEAPDS
;
A
#
# COMPACT_ATOMS: atom_id res chain seq x y z
N MET A 1 17.85 -57.56 -55.42
CA MET A 1 18.24 -56.81 -56.61
C MET A 1 18.30 -55.37 -56.11
N ILE A 2 19.50 -54.89 -55.71
CA ILE A 2 20.40 -54.10 -56.55
C ILE A 2 19.72 -52.73 -56.81
N ASP A 3 20.18 -51.54 -56.40
CA ASP A 3 21.53 -51.00 -56.49
C ASP A 3 21.57 -49.60 -55.83
N GLU A 4 22.66 -49.34 -55.13
CA GLU A 4 23.62 -48.25 -55.21
C GLU A 4 23.18 -46.79 -55.10
N THR A 5 23.81 -46.18 -54.13
CA THR A 5 24.10 -44.73 -53.92
C THR A 5 24.90 -44.12 -55.10
N PRO A 6 25.01 -42.77 -55.21
CA PRO A 6 26.05 -42.08 -54.47
C PRO A 6 25.72 -40.61 -54.02
N ASN A 7 26.23 -40.26 -52.89
CA ASN A 7 27.06 -39.13 -52.47
C ASN A 7 27.21 -37.92 -53.40
N ALA A 8 26.93 -36.75 -52.92
CA ALA A 8 27.70 -35.50 -53.14
C ALA A 8 27.22 -34.31 -52.36
N GLY A 9 28.10 -33.69 -51.58
CA GLY A 9 28.28 -32.24 -51.59
C GLY A 9 27.63 -31.45 -50.49
N THR A 10 28.29 -31.30 -49.37
CA THR A 10 28.15 -30.13 -48.48
C THR A 10 28.74 -28.88 -49.17
N PRO A 11 28.07 -27.73 -49.08
CA PRO A 11 28.74 -26.45 -49.10
C PRO A 11 28.71 -25.76 -47.74
N SER A 12 29.87 -25.28 -47.37
CA SER A 12 30.24 -24.46 -46.24
C SER A 12 29.41 -23.17 -46.15
N VAL A 13 28.97 -22.89 -44.94
CA VAL A 13 28.35 -21.63 -44.52
C VAL A 13 29.44 -20.59 -44.26
N PRO A 14 29.37 -19.37 -44.80
CA PRO A 14 30.19 -18.26 -44.32
C PRO A 14 29.55 -17.60 -43.11
N THR A 15 30.34 -17.42 -42.05
CA THR A 15 30.08 -16.55 -40.91
C THR A 15 30.06 -15.08 -41.33
N PRO A 16 29.13 -14.28 -40.91
CA PRO A 16 29.26 -12.83 -40.94
C PRO A 16 29.82 -12.31 -39.59
N GLU A 17 30.77 -11.41 -39.70
CA GLU A 17 31.35 -10.62 -38.62
C GLU A 17 30.32 -9.62 -38.01
N PRO A 18 30.52 -9.21 -36.74
CA PRO A 18 29.63 -8.28 -36.08
C PRO A 18 30.06 -6.83 -36.36
N SER A 19 29.19 -6.06 -36.91
CA SER A 19 29.32 -4.58 -36.91
C SER A 19 27.98 -3.93 -36.58
N GLY A 20 27.93 -3.12 -35.55
CA GLY A 20 26.79 -2.27 -35.22
C GLY A 20 26.69 -1.99 -33.72
N ASP A 21 27.15 -0.82 -33.33
CA ASP A 21 27.00 -0.29 -32.00
C ASP A 21 25.52 -0.25 -31.58
N PRO A 22 25.18 -0.54 -30.29
CA PRO A 22 23.83 -0.41 -29.80
C PRO A 22 23.51 1.06 -29.48
N ASP A 23 22.39 1.49 -30.02
CA ASP A 23 21.70 2.75 -29.70
C ASP A 23 21.41 2.86 -28.18
N PRO A 24 21.79 3.94 -27.47
CA PRO A 24 21.55 4.09 -26.03
C PRO A 24 20.20 4.78 -25.77
N GLY A 25 19.08 4.07 -25.96
CA GLY A 25 17.79 4.78 -25.89
C GLY A 25 16.55 4.07 -25.35
N THR A 26 16.63 2.92 -24.64
CA THR A 26 15.38 2.29 -24.18
C THR A 26 15.41 1.50 -22.85
N ASP A 27 16.51 1.49 -22.09
CA ASP A 27 16.59 0.64 -20.89
C ASP A 27 16.64 1.41 -19.56
N ARG A 28 15.80 2.41 -19.36
CA ARG A 28 15.72 3.11 -18.05
C ARG A 28 14.44 2.89 -17.24
N GLU A 29 13.44 2.18 -17.75
CA GLU A 29 12.21 1.93 -17.00
C GLU A 29 12.16 0.57 -16.28
N THR A 30 12.83 -0.46 -16.78
CA THR A 30 12.88 -1.79 -16.14
C THR A 30 13.83 -1.89 -14.95
N GLY A 31 14.82 -1.01 -14.84
CA GLY A 31 15.80 -1.04 -13.76
C GLY A 31 15.30 -0.48 -12.41
N MET A 32 14.17 0.23 -12.37
CA MET A 32 13.62 0.75 -11.11
C MET A 32 12.73 -0.26 -10.38
N GLU A 33 12.11 -1.20 -11.08
CA GLU A 33 11.26 -2.23 -10.47
C GLU A 33 12.08 -3.34 -9.79
N GLU A 34 13.18 -3.78 -10.37
CA GLU A 34 14.07 -4.76 -9.74
C GLU A 34 14.81 -4.24 -8.51
N SER A 35 15.07 -2.94 -8.44
CA SER A 35 15.75 -2.31 -7.29
C SER A 35 14.86 -2.19 -6.05
N VAL A 36 13.55 -2.24 -6.18
CA VAL A 36 12.59 -2.16 -5.07
C VAL A 36 12.45 -3.49 -4.33
N GLU A 37 12.60 -4.63 -5.01
CA GLU A 37 12.54 -5.97 -4.39
C GLU A 37 13.71 -6.26 -3.45
N VAL A 38 14.89 -5.75 -3.73
CA VAL A 38 16.10 -5.99 -2.93
C VAL A 38 16.18 -5.09 -1.68
N ALA A 39 15.53 -3.92 -1.70
CA ALA A 39 15.58 -2.96 -0.61
C ALA A 39 14.79 -3.36 0.65
N VAL A 40 13.86 -4.31 0.54
CA VAL A 40 13.02 -4.77 1.66
C VAL A 40 13.78 -5.67 2.65
N ALA A 41 14.94 -6.20 2.28
CA ALA A 41 15.63 -7.25 3.01
C ALA A 41 16.79 -6.81 3.92
N SER A 42 17.31 -5.59 3.87
CA SER A 42 18.48 -5.28 4.71
C SER A 42 18.55 -3.84 5.26
N THR A 43 18.92 -3.77 6.51
CA THR A 43 19.68 -2.78 7.29
C THR A 43 18.96 -1.84 8.24
N VAL A 44 19.52 -1.83 9.46
CA VAL A 44 19.07 -1.32 10.76
C VAL A 44 19.67 0.04 11.14
N ALA A 45 18.91 0.76 11.96
CA ALA A 45 19.22 1.63 13.12
C ALA A 45 19.56 3.13 12.97
N SER A 46 18.87 3.87 13.85
CA SER A 46 19.25 4.97 14.75
C SER A 46 19.02 6.44 14.39
N ALA A 47 18.22 7.06 15.24
CA ALA A 47 18.17 8.26 16.08
C ALA A 47 17.75 9.63 15.47
N ALA A 48 16.81 10.21 15.97
CA ALA A 48 16.16 11.16 16.87
C ALA A 48 16.22 12.68 16.57
N ALA A 49 15.10 13.37 16.92
CA ALA A 49 14.80 14.73 17.38
C ALA A 49 14.47 15.82 16.32
N SER A 50 13.51 16.59 16.44
CA SER A 50 12.37 17.29 17.02
C SER A 50 12.20 18.69 16.40
N ALA A 51 11.10 19.27 16.16
CA ALA A 51 9.92 19.95 16.63
C ALA A 51 9.39 21.02 15.64
N PRO A 52 8.35 21.86 15.90
CA PRO A 52 6.94 21.60 16.17
C PRO A 52 5.96 22.33 15.22
N GLY A 53 4.68 22.01 15.28
CA GLY A 53 3.54 22.73 14.67
C GLY A 53 2.20 22.08 15.07
N SER A 54 1.23 22.86 15.47
CA SER A 54 0.06 22.58 16.28
C SER A 54 -1.04 21.72 15.67
N ARG A 55 -1.77 21.05 16.57
CA ARG A 55 -2.71 19.92 16.36
C ARG A 55 -4.20 20.29 16.21
N GLU A 56 -4.58 21.55 16.13
CA GLU A 56 -5.97 21.97 16.37
C GLU A 56 -6.90 21.99 15.14
N ASP A 57 -6.41 21.80 13.91
CA ASP A 57 -7.22 22.15 12.72
C ASP A 57 -8.01 21.01 12.03
N LEU A 58 -8.03 19.77 12.57
CA LEU A 58 -8.70 18.67 11.87
C LEU A 58 -9.78 17.92 12.68
N GLY A 59 -10.35 18.55 13.72
CA GLY A 59 -11.65 18.19 14.33
C GLY A 59 -11.91 16.73 14.73
N LEU A 60 -10.88 15.90 15.02
CA LEU A 60 -11.07 14.50 15.36
C LEU A 60 -10.84 14.24 16.85
N PRO A 61 -11.74 13.50 17.54
CA PRO A 61 -11.53 13.11 18.92
C PRO A 61 -10.36 12.13 19.04
N MET A 62 -9.22 12.63 19.50
CA MET A 62 -8.04 11.84 19.77
C MET A 62 -8.18 11.12 21.11
N ARG A 63 -7.96 9.81 21.16
CA ARG A 63 -7.70 9.14 22.44
C ARG A 63 -6.35 9.65 22.97
N GLU A 64 -6.31 10.18 24.17
CA GLU A 64 -5.06 10.63 24.80
C GLU A 64 -4.01 9.51 24.71
N GLY A 65 -2.83 9.85 24.19
CA GLY A 65 -1.69 8.92 24.05
C GLY A 65 -1.63 8.07 22.79
N SER A 66 -2.57 8.19 21.83
CA SER A 66 -2.44 7.46 20.56
C SER A 66 -1.51 8.14 19.57
N SER A 67 -0.60 7.37 18.95
CA SER A 67 0.29 7.88 17.88
C SER A 67 -0.52 8.29 16.64
N VAL A 68 0.02 9.26 15.89
CA VAL A 68 -0.57 9.76 14.64
C VAL A 68 0.48 9.75 13.53
N LEU A 69 0.10 9.22 12.38
CA LEU A 69 0.86 9.35 11.13
C LEU A 69 0.18 10.43 10.28
N ARG A 70 0.91 11.48 9.92
CA ARG A 70 0.37 12.59 9.13
C ARG A 70 1.32 13.02 8.01
N ALA A 71 0.73 13.55 6.97
CA ALA A 71 1.40 14.18 5.85
C ALA A 71 0.83 15.58 5.66
N GLU A 72 1.70 16.56 5.39
CA GLU A 72 1.37 17.97 5.28
C GLU A 72 1.89 18.52 3.95
N GLY A 73 1.01 19.07 3.12
CA GLY A 73 1.31 19.76 1.88
C GLY A 73 2.08 18.91 0.87
N LEU A 74 1.85 17.59 0.83
CA LEU A 74 2.60 16.70 -0.06
C LEU A 74 2.41 17.09 -1.51
N THR A 75 3.53 17.32 -2.19
CA THR A 75 3.55 17.65 -3.62
C THR A 75 4.56 16.77 -4.34
N LYS A 76 4.15 16.20 -5.49
CA LYS A 76 5.02 15.44 -6.40
C LYS A 76 4.83 15.88 -7.83
N ILE A 77 5.93 16.14 -8.52
CA ILE A 77 5.95 16.66 -9.88
C ILE A 77 6.72 15.68 -10.77
N TYR A 78 6.07 15.18 -11.81
CA TYR A 78 6.71 14.40 -12.88
C TYR A 78 6.53 15.13 -14.22
N GLN A 79 7.61 15.30 -14.96
CA GLN A 79 7.58 15.94 -16.31
C GLN A 79 6.78 17.26 -16.34
N ARG A 80 7.00 18.12 -15.32
CA ARG A 80 6.29 19.41 -15.12
C ARG A 80 4.81 19.30 -14.73
N ARG A 81 4.24 18.09 -14.59
CA ARG A 81 2.87 17.87 -14.12
C ARG A 81 2.89 17.57 -12.62
N LYS A 82 2.09 18.31 -11.86
CA LYS A 82 1.83 17.98 -10.44
C LYS A 82 0.90 16.77 -10.39
N VAL A 83 1.45 15.61 -10.04
CA VAL A 83 0.68 14.37 -9.86
C VAL A 83 0.04 14.33 -8.48
N VAL A 84 0.72 14.90 -7.48
CA VAL A 84 0.20 15.18 -6.14
C VAL A 84 0.44 16.66 -5.86
N ASN A 85 -0.55 17.37 -5.38
CA ASN A 85 -0.54 18.82 -5.23
C ASN A 85 -1.15 19.23 -3.89
N GLU A 86 -0.27 19.52 -2.91
CA GLU A 86 -0.63 20.02 -1.58
C GLU A 86 -1.62 19.10 -0.85
N VAL A 87 -1.29 17.80 -0.80
CA VAL A 87 -2.12 16.80 -0.14
C VAL A 87 -1.79 16.73 1.34
N ASP A 88 -2.84 16.94 2.17
CA ASP A 88 -2.84 16.72 3.61
C ASP A 88 -3.61 15.46 3.94
N LEU A 89 -3.04 14.59 4.75
CA LEU A 89 -3.71 13.39 5.26
C LEU A 89 -3.15 12.96 6.60
N GLN A 90 -4.00 12.35 7.42
CA GLN A 90 -3.59 11.79 8.70
C GLN A 90 -4.39 10.55 9.06
N VAL A 91 -3.81 9.72 9.91
CA VAL A 91 -4.46 8.58 10.54
C VAL A 91 -3.96 8.41 11.97
N ALA A 92 -4.86 8.15 12.89
CA ALA A 92 -4.55 7.81 14.27
C ALA A 92 -4.44 6.29 14.47
N GLN A 93 -3.72 5.85 15.50
CA GLN A 93 -3.74 4.43 15.87
C GLN A 93 -5.17 3.98 16.22
N GLY A 94 -5.55 2.79 15.72
CA GLY A 94 -6.89 2.24 15.91
C GLY A 94 -7.97 2.92 15.05
N GLU A 95 -7.57 3.62 14.00
CA GLU A 95 -8.45 4.22 13.00
C GLU A 95 -8.20 3.61 11.61
N ILE A 96 -9.25 3.44 10.81
CA ILE A 96 -9.15 3.04 9.41
C ILE A 96 -9.59 4.21 8.53
N VAL A 97 -8.70 4.70 7.68
CA VAL A 97 -8.92 5.85 6.81
C VAL A 97 -8.83 5.41 5.34
N GLY A 98 -9.83 5.75 4.54
CA GLY A 98 -9.82 5.56 3.10
C GLY A 98 -9.09 6.70 2.38
N LEU A 99 -8.27 6.38 1.37
CA LEU A 99 -7.80 7.34 0.37
C LEU A 99 -8.39 6.90 -0.98
N LEU A 100 -9.50 7.51 -1.35
CA LEU A 100 -10.34 7.09 -2.47
C LEU A 100 -10.25 8.11 -3.61
N GLY A 101 -10.65 7.71 -4.80
CA GLY A 101 -10.63 8.56 -5.99
C GLY A 101 -10.40 7.76 -7.27
N PRO A 102 -10.60 8.37 -8.45
CA PRO A 102 -10.43 7.70 -9.73
C PRO A 102 -8.97 7.29 -9.98
N ASN A 103 -8.76 6.46 -11.02
CA ASN A 103 -7.42 6.10 -11.47
C ASN A 103 -6.67 7.35 -11.94
N GLY A 104 -5.39 7.44 -11.58
CA GLY A 104 -4.57 8.62 -11.89
C GLY A 104 -4.79 9.82 -10.96
N ALA A 105 -5.64 9.73 -9.94
CA ALA A 105 -5.84 10.81 -8.96
C ALA A 105 -4.60 11.11 -8.10
N GLY A 106 -3.59 10.21 -8.06
CA GLY A 106 -2.36 10.40 -7.29
C GLY A 106 -2.28 9.58 -5.99
N LYS A 107 -3.23 8.66 -5.75
CA LYS A 107 -3.31 7.84 -4.52
C LYS A 107 -2.02 7.06 -4.23
N THR A 108 -1.60 6.20 -5.15
CA THR A 108 -0.38 5.37 -5.02
C THR A 108 0.87 6.24 -4.85
N THR A 109 0.98 7.37 -5.59
CA THR A 109 2.08 8.32 -5.42
C THR A 109 2.09 8.93 -4.02
N SER A 110 0.93 9.28 -3.47
CA SER A 110 0.82 9.76 -2.09
C SER A 110 1.24 8.69 -1.08
N PHE A 111 0.82 7.43 -1.27
CA PHE A 111 1.27 6.29 -0.48
C PHE A 111 2.80 6.14 -0.52
N TYR A 112 3.40 6.17 -1.70
CA TYR A 112 4.85 6.03 -1.87
C TYR A 112 5.63 7.13 -1.13
N MET A 113 5.10 8.37 -1.10
CA MET A 113 5.71 9.44 -0.31
C MET A 113 5.57 9.20 1.20
N VAL A 114 4.40 8.73 1.66
CA VAL A 114 4.15 8.45 3.09
C VAL A 114 4.96 7.27 3.58
N VAL A 115 5.12 6.20 2.81
CA VAL A 115 5.94 5.04 3.20
C VAL A 115 7.44 5.28 2.99
N GLY A 116 7.82 6.28 2.19
CA GLY A 116 9.22 6.65 1.95
C GLY A 116 9.90 5.87 0.83
N LEU A 117 9.12 5.37 -0.14
CA LEU A 117 9.60 4.80 -1.40
C LEU A 117 10.09 5.90 -2.34
N ILE A 118 9.39 7.03 -2.40
CA ILE A 118 9.80 8.22 -3.15
C ILE A 118 9.82 9.44 -2.23
N PRO A 119 10.73 10.40 -2.42
CA PRO A 119 10.71 11.66 -1.69
C PRO A 119 9.65 12.60 -2.27
N PRO A 120 8.92 13.36 -1.44
CA PRO A 120 8.10 14.47 -1.91
C PRO A 120 9.00 15.61 -2.44
N ASP A 121 8.52 16.36 -3.42
CA ASP A 121 9.19 17.57 -3.89
C ASP A 121 8.90 18.75 -2.96
N ARG A 122 7.70 18.76 -2.33
CA ARG A 122 7.32 19.69 -1.25
C ARG A 122 6.49 18.94 -0.22
N GLY A 123 6.32 19.56 0.94
CA GLY A 123 5.55 18.99 2.06
C GLY A 123 6.40 18.11 2.98
N ARG A 124 5.75 17.54 3.98
CA ARG A 124 6.41 16.79 5.06
C ARG A 124 5.57 15.60 5.49
N VAL A 125 6.24 14.58 6.03
CA VAL A 125 5.62 13.40 6.64
C VAL A 125 6.09 13.30 8.08
N PHE A 126 5.16 13.06 9.01
CA PHE A 126 5.43 12.96 10.44
C PHE A 126 4.83 11.68 11.03
N LEU A 127 5.55 11.11 11.98
CA LEU A 127 5.03 10.14 12.92
C LEU A 127 5.09 10.79 14.30
N ASP A 128 3.96 11.13 14.86
CA ASP A 128 3.85 12.02 16.01
C ASP A 128 4.57 13.35 15.73
N ASP A 129 5.54 13.72 16.55
CA ASP A 129 6.35 14.93 16.35
C ASP A 129 7.64 14.66 15.53
N ARG A 130 7.86 13.40 15.14
CA ARG A 130 9.07 13.01 14.42
C ARG A 130 8.90 13.20 12.91
N ASN A 131 9.72 14.07 12.32
CA ASN A 131 9.75 14.26 10.87
C ASN A 131 10.37 13.03 10.17
N LEU A 132 9.60 12.39 9.29
CA LEU A 132 10.02 11.23 8.50
C LEU A 132 10.36 11.58 7.05
N THR A 133 10.21 12.81 6.59
CA THR A 133 10.22 13.20 5.17
C THR A 133 11.41 12.64 4.40
N ARG A 134 12.62 12.69 5.00
CA ARG A 134 13.85 12.16 4.41
C ARG A 134 14.27 10.80 4.96
N VAL A 135 13.42 10.17 5.77
CA VAL A 135 13.70 8.86 6.35
C VAL A 135 13.30 7.79 5.32
N PRO A 136 14.23 6.91 4.89
CA PRO A 136 13.91 5.87 3.89
C PRO A 136 12.94 4.82 4.45
N MET A 137 12.22 4.12 3.57
CA MET A 137 11.16 3.17 3.89
C MET A 137 11.55 2.16 4.98
N TYR A 138 12.71 1.50 4.87
CA TYR A 138 13.13 0.50 5.84
C TYR A 138 13.31 1.04 7.26
N LYS A 139 13.68 2.32 7.41
CA LYS A 139 13.74 2.99 8.71
C LYS A 139 12.35 3.35 9.21
N ARG A 140 11.43 3.77 8.30
CA ARG A 140 10.02 4.01 8.68
C ARG A 140 9.34 2.72 9.12
N ALA A 141 9.61 1.58 8.45
CA ALA A 141 9.11 0.28 8.85
C ALA A 141 9.49 -0.08 10.29
N ARG A 142 10.73 0.21 10.71
CA ARG A 142 11.18 0.00 12.09
C ARG A 142 10.60 0.97 13.11
N LEU A 143 10.14 2.12 12.65
CA LEU A 143 9.41 3.07 13.48
C LEU A 143 7.92 2.69 13.60
N GLY A 144 7.50 1.64 12.88
CA GLY A 144 6.15 1.11 12.94
C GLY A 144 5.24 1.52 11.77
N VAL A 145 5.80 1.96 10.63
CA VAL A 145 5.02 2.24 9.41
C VAL A 145 5.15 1.07 8.45
N GLY A 146 4.14 0.19 8.41
CA GLY A 146 4.06 -0.95 7.50
C GLY A 146 3.44 -0.57 6.15
N TYR A 147 3.77 -1.34 5.12
CA TYR A 147 3.22 -1.16 3.78
C TYR A 147 2.88 -2.50 3.14
N LEU A 148 1.70 -2.59 2.56
CA LEU A 148 1.22 -3.70 1.76
C LEU A 148 1.03 -3.20 0.33
N ALA A 149 1.92 -3.60 -0.56
CA ALA A 149 1.90 -3.19 -1.95
C ALA A 149 0.73 -3.80 -2.73
N GLN A 150 0.38 -3.16 -3.84
CA GLN A 150 -0.58 -3.69 -4.82
C GLN A 150 -0.04 -4.98 -5.45
N GLU A 151 1.23 -4.98 -5.85
CA GLU A 151 1.90 -6.15 -6.44
C GLU A 151 2.24 -7.22 -5.39
N PRO A 152 2.13 -8.52 -5.74
CA PRO A 152 2.47 -9.60 -4.84
C PRO A 152 3.95 -9.58 -4.40
N SER A 153 4.17 -9.52 -3.08
CA SER A 153 5.51 -9.41 -2.48
C SER A 153 6.03 -10.70 -1.83
N VAL A 154 5.34 -11.84 -2.01
CA VAL A 154 5.75 -13.12 -1.41
C VAL A 154 6.94 -13.77 -2.10
N PHE A 155 7.81 -14.43 -1.35
CA PHE A 155 8.86 -15.28 -1.90
C PHE A 155 8.24 -16.57 -2.47
N ARG A 156 7.93 -16.57 -3.75
CA ARG A 156 7.11 -17.59 -4.42
C ARG A 156 7.61 -19.03 -4.23
N LYS A 157 8.93 -19.23 -4.17
CA LYS A 157 9.55 -20.56 -4.00
C LYS A 157 9.66 -21.03 -2.55
N LEU A 158 9.44 -20.14 -1.59
CA LEU A 158 9.43 -20.47 -0.15
C LEU A 158 8.05 -21.01 0.27
N SER A 159 8.03 -21.76 1.38
CA SER A 159 6.78 -22.14 2.02
C SER A 159 6.13 -20.94 2.71
N VAL A 160 4.86 -21.04 3.10
CA VAL A 160 4.18 -20.04 3.94
C VAL A 160 4.97 -19.75 5.19
N GLU A 161 5.37 -20.81 5.90
CA GLU A 161 6.17 -20.72 7.12
C GLU A 161 7.52 -20.02 6.88
N ASP A 162 8.23 -20.38 5.80
CA ASP A 162 9.54 -19.81 5.51
C ASP A 162 9.44 -18.34 5.07
N ASN A 163 8.35 -17.95 4.40
CA ASN A 163 8.06 -16.55 4.09
C ASN A 163 7.96 -15.67 5.34
N VAL A 164 7.32 -16.17 6.39
CA VAL A 164 7.19 -15.47 7.67
C VAL A 164 8.51 -15.48 8.44
N LYS A 165 9.19 -16.65 8.48
CA LYS A 165 10.50 -16.82 9.14
C LYS A 165 11.55 -15.87 8.57
N ALA A 166 11.60 -15.68 7.23
CA ALA A 166 12.55 -14.78 6.58
C ALA A 166 12.47 -13.36 7.15
N ILE A 167 11.28 -12.89 7.53
CA ILE A 167 11.12 -11.56 8.16
C ILE A 167 11.46 -11.64 9.65
N LEU A 168 11.04 -12.70 10.37
CA LEU A 168 11.34 -12.89 11.79
C LEU A 168 12.85 -12.93 12.06
N GLU A 169 13.65 -13.47 11.14
CA GLU A 169 15.11 -13.56 11.26
C GLU A 169 15.79 -12.19 11.22
N THR A 170 15.16 -11.18 10.62
CA THR A 170 15.67 -9.80 10.60
C THR A 170 15.48 -9.07 11.93
N LEU A 171 14.69 -9.65 12.85
CA LEU A 171 14.39 -9.04 14.14
C LEU A 171 15.33 -9.55 15.23
N PRO A 172 15.67 -8.72 16.24
CA PRO A 172 16.53 -9.09 17.36
C PRO A 172 15.77 -9.96 18.39
N LEU A 173 15.17 -11.06 17.92
CA LEU A 173 14.38 -11.99 18.74
C LEU A 173 15.14 -13.27 18.98
N LYS A 174 14.96 -13.89 20.16
CA LYS A 174 15.45 -15.25 20.45
C LYS A 174 14.67 -16.29 19.65
N ARG A 175 15.27 -17.46 19.43
CA ARG A 175 14.65 -18.55 18.65
C ARG A 175 13.25 -18.92 19.14
N LYS A 176 13.05 -18.99 20.46
CA LYS A 176 11.76 -19.31 21.08
C LYS A 176 10.71 -18.24 20.78
N GLU A 177 11.06 -16.97 20.92
CA GLU A 177 10.18 -15.83 20.64
C GLU A 177 9.77 -15.76 19.16
N ARG A 178 10.71 -16.08 18.24
CA ARG A 178 10.41 -16.17 16.80
C ARG A 178 9.41 -17.29 16.53
N GLN A 179 9.58 -18.45 17.15
CA GLN A 179 8.66 -19.58 16.97
C GLN A 179 7.26 -19.26 17.52
N GLU A 180 7.17 -18.71 18.72
CA GLU A 180 5.89 -18.31 19.32
C GLU A 180 5.17 -17.24 18.48
N ARG A 181 5.90 -16.26 17.93
CA ARG A 181 5.33 -15.25 17.05
C ARG A 181 4.89 -15.83 15.73
N LEU A 182 5.66 -16.76 15.14
CA LEU A 182 5.29 -17.48 13.94
C LEU A 182 3.96 -18.22 14.10
N GLU A 183 3.84 -19.06 15.14
CA GLU A 183 2.63 -19.84 15.41
C GLU A 183 1.41 -18.92 15.55
N ARG A 184 1.51 -17.90 16.41
CA ARG A 184 0.43 -16.93 16.63
C ARG A 184 -0.01 -16.25 15.34
N LEU A 185 0.91 -15.76 14.50
CA LEU A 185 0.57 -15.07 13.26
C LEU A 185 -0.09 -15.99 12.23
N LEU A 186 0.37 -17.25 12.12
CA LEU A 186 -0.22 -18.23 11.22
C LEU A 186 -1.65 -18.61 11.64
N GLU A 187 -1.91 -18.71 12.94
CA GLU A 187 -3.23 -18.98 13.51
C GLU A 187 -4.17 -17.78 13.34
N GLU A 188 -3.73 -16.57 13.72
CA GLU A 188 -4.51 -15.33 13.63
C GLU A 188 -5.01 -15.04 12.21
N LEU A 189 -4.17 -15.29 11.20
CA LEU A 189 -4.52 -15.06 9.80
C LEU A 189 -5.12 -16.32 9.11
N SER A 190 -5.40 -17.37 9.89
CA SER A 190 -6.02 -18.63 9.43
C SER A 190 -5.27 -19.29 8.26
N ILE A 191 -3.92 -19.25 8.28
CA ILE A 191 -3.04 -19.87 7.28
C ILE A 191 -2.13 -20.97 7.86
N ALA A 192 -2.35 -21.38 9.11
CA ALA A 192 -1.54 -22.40 9.77
C ALA A 192 -1.61 -23.76 9.03
N HIS A 193 -2.75 -24.11 8.46
CA HIS A 193 -2.94 -25.33 7.69
C HIS A 193 -2.15 -25.35 6.37
N LEU A 194 -1.77 -24.17 5.85
CA LEU A 194 -0.98 -23.98 4.62
C LEU A 194 0.52 -23.86 4.86
N ARG A 195 0.98 -24.00 6.12
CA ARG A 195 2.36 -23.67 6.54
C ARG A 195 3.46 -24.28 5.67
N LYS A 196 3.26 -25.49 5.15
CA LYS A 196 4.21 -26.21 4.28
C LYS A 196 3.97 -25.97 2.78
N SER A 197 2.85 -25.37 2.40
CA SER A 197 2.52 -25.06 1.02
C SER A 197 3.49 -24.01 0.48
N LYS A 198 3.90 -24.16 -0.78
CA LYS A 198 4.72 -23.15 -1.45
C LYS A 198 3.87 -21.95 -1.83
N ALA A 199 4.40 -20.74 -1.71
CA ALA A 199 3.63 -19.52 -1.93
C ALA A 199 3.09 -19.37 -3.37
N TYR A 200 3.73 -20.00 -4.37
CA TYR A 200 3.21 -20.02 -5.74
C TYR A 200 1.93 -20.86 -5.92
N ALA A 201 1.65 -21.77 -4.99
CA ALA A 201 0.47 -22.65 -5.05
C ALA A 201 -0.76 -22.07 -4.30
N LEU A 202 -0.60 -20.91 -3.67
CA LEU A 202 -1.68 -20.24 -2.93
C LEU A 202 -2.67 -19.56 -3.86
N SER A 203 -3.96 -19.61 -3.50
CA SER A 203 -5.00 -18.77 -4.09
C SER A 203 -4.71 -17.27 -3.85
N GLY A 204 -5.43 -16.38 -4.54
CA GLY A 204 -5.30 -14.94 -4.35
C GLY A 204 -5.51 -14.51 -2.90
N GLY A 205 -6.58 -14.98 -2.27
CA GLY A 205 -6.91 -14.67 -0.88
C GLY A 205 -5.90 -15.23 0.12
N GLU A 206 -5.45 -16.49 -0.04
CA GLU A 206 -4.43 -17.10 0.82
C GLU A 206 -3.08 -16.37 0.71
N ARG A 207 -2.70 -15.98 -0.51
CA ARG A 207 -1.50 -15.18 -0.76
C ARG A 207 -1.61 -13.82 -0.08
N ARG A 208 -2.75 -13.14 -0.17
CA ARG A 208 -2.97 -11.85 0.49
C ARG A 208 -2.91 -11.95 2.00
N ARG A 209 -3.46 -13.03 2.59
CA ARG A 209 -3.31 -13.33 4.02
C ARG A 209 -1.84 -13.51 4.40
N LEU A 210 -1.05 -14.22 3.59
CA LEU A 210 0.38 -14.38 3.83
C LEU A 210 1.13 -13.04 3.76
N GLU A 211 0.81 -12.15 2.83
CA GLU A 211 1.40 -10.82 2.71
C GLU A 211 1.10 -9.96 3.93
N ILE A 212 -0.16 -9.94 4.38
CA ILE A 212 -0.56 -9.26 5.62
C ILE A 212 0.18 -9.86 6.81
N THR A 213 0.27 -11.20 6.91
CA THR A 213 1.01 -11.88 7.97
C THR A 213 2.47 -11.41 8.02
N ARG A 214 3.14 -11.34 6.88
CA ARG A 214 4.52 -10.85 6.78
C ARG A 214 4.67 -9.40 7.24
N ALA A 215 3.74 -8.53 6.85
CA ALA A 215 3.74 -7.13 7.28
C ALA A 215 3.54 -7.00 8.81
N LEU A 216 2.71 -7.86 9.40
CA LEU A 216 2.45 -7.87 10.84
C LEU A 216 3.60 -8.42 11.69
N VAL A 217 4.57 -9.11 11.09
CA VAL A 217 5.77 -9.61 11.81
C VAL A 217 6.49 -8.49 12.56
N GLN A 218 6.55 -7.29 12.00
CA GLN A 218 7.24 -6.14 12.61
C GLN A 218 6.41 -5.39 13.67
N GLN A 219 5.16 -5.83 13.93
CA GLN A 219 4.23 -5.17 14.86
C GLN A 219 4.06 -3.67 14.55
N PRO A 220 3.60 -3.33 13.34
CA PRO A 220 3.49 -1.94 12.94
C PRO A 220 2.45 -1.20 13.78
N LYS A 221 2.68 0.11 13.98
CA LYS A 221 1.69 1.05 14.54
C LYS A 221 0.69 1.49 13.47
N PHE A 222 1.16 1.56 12.23
CA PHE A 222 0.38 1.98 11.05
C PHE A 222 0.62 1.04 9.89
N MET A 223 -0.44 0.78 9.12
CA MET A 223 -0.40 -0.01 7.88
C MET A 223 -0.98 0.81 6.73
N LEU A 224 -0.22 0.94 5.65
CA LEU A 224 -0.73 1.47 4.40
C LEU A 224 -1.00 0.29 3.46
N LEU A 225 -2.24 0.15 3.02
CA LEU A 225 -2.72 -0.95 2.20
C LEU A 225 -3.10 -0.42 0.82
N ASP A 226 -2.28 -0.72 -0.19
CA ASP A 226 -2.52 -0.29 -1.56
C ASP A 226 -3.28 -1.39 -2.30
N GLU A 227 -4.52 -1.09 -2.68
CA GLU A 227 -5.46 -2.00 -3.34
C GLU A 227 -5.50 -3.42 -2.75
N PRO A 228 -5.79 -3.58 -1.43
CA PRO A 228 -5.72 -4.88 -0.76
C PRO A 228 -6.72 -5.90 -1.29
N PHE A 229 -7.76 -5.49 -2.01
CA PHE A 229 -8.81 -6.35 -2.56
C PHE A 229 -8.60 -6.68 -4.04
N ALA A 230 -7.57 -6.11 -4.69
CA ALA A 230 -7.33 -6.33 -6.10
C ALA A 230 -6.92 -7.78 -6.39
N GLY A 231 -7.50 -8.37 -7.45
CA GLY A 231 -7.15 -9.72 -7.91
C GLY A 231 -7.52 -10.85 -6.96
N ILE A 232 -8.45 -10.61 -6.03
CA ILE A 232 -8.98 -11.59 -5.09
C ILE A 232 -10.41 -11.93 -5.51
N ASP A 233 -10.81 -13.20 -5.32
CA ASP A 233 -12.16 -13.62 -5.57
C ASP A 233 -13.16 -12.98 -4.56
N PRO A 234 -14.43 -12.73 -4.95
CA PRO A 234 -15.39 -12.02 -4.11
C PRO A 234 -15.66 -12.67 -2.74
N ILE A 235 -15.51 -13.99 -2.62
CA ILE A 235 -15.71 -14.69 -1.36
C ILE A 235 -14.57 -14.38 -0.41
N ALA A 236 -13.33 -14.44 -0.89
CA ALA A 236 -12.15 -14.16 -0.09
C ALA A 236 -12.00 -12.66 0.25
N VAL A 237 -12.62 -11.74 -0.49
CA VAL A 237 -12.62 -10.31 -0.16
C VAL A 237 -13.19 -10.04 1.23
N ASN A 238 -14.32 -10.67 1.59
CA ASN A 238 -14.93 -10.50 2.91
C ASN A 238 -13.97 -10.90 4.04
N ASP A 239 -13.20 -11.97 3.83
CA ASP A 239 -12.21 -12.42 4.80
C ASP A 239 -11.08 -11.39 4.98
N ILE A 240 -10.61 -10.81 3.87
CA ILE A 240 -9.59 -9.75 3.94
C ILE A 240 -10.14 -8.48 4.58
N GLN A 241 -11.40 -8.11 4.31
CA GLN A 241 -12.06 -6.99 4.99
C GLN A 241 -12.11 -7.21 6.50
N GLN A 242 -12.48 -8.43 6.96
CA GLN A 242 -12.48 -8.76 8.39
C GLN A 242 -11.08 -8.68 9.01
N ILE A 243 -10.06 -9.16 8.30
CA ILE A 243 -8.66 -9.04 8.75
C ILE A 243 -8.28 -7.56 8.90
N VAL A 244 -8.56 -6.73 7.89
CA VAL A 244 -8.24 -5.28 7.91
C VAL A 244 -9.01 -4.58 9.04
N ALA A 245 -10.30 -4.85 9.19
CA ALA A 245 -11.11 -4.32 10.30
C ALA A 245 -10.54 -4.76 11.66
N GLY A 246 -10.04 -6.00 11.75
CA GLY A 246 -9.37 -6.53 12.95
C GLY A 246 -8.08 -5.79 13.33
N LEU A 247 -7.38 -5.15 12.38
CA LEU A 247 -6.19 -4.35 12.68
C LEU A 247 -6.51 -3.16 13.59
N LYS A 248 -7.67 -2.54 13.41
CA LYS A 248 -8.18 -1.47 14.28
C LYS A 248 -8.27 -1.89 15.74
N HIS A 249 -8.80 -3.09 16.01
CA HIS A 249 -8.91 -3.64 17.37
C HIS A 249 -7.56 -3.95 18.00
N ARG A 250 -6.51 -4.13 17.18
CA ARG A 250 -5.13 -4.29 17.62
C ARG A 250 -4.42 -2.94 17.87
N GLY A 251 -5.12 -1.82 17.75
CA GLY A 251 -4.55 -0.48 17.88
C GLY A 251 -3.67 -0.07 16.71
N ILE A 252 -3.81 -0.71 15.54
CA ILE A 252 -3.07 -0.35 14.33
C ILE A 252 -3.90 0.66 13.54
N GLY A 253 -3.32 1.82 13.21
CA GLY A 253 -3.91 2.77 12.29
C GLY A 253 -3.74 2.29 10.85
N VAL A 254 -4.77 2.39 10.03
CA VAL A 254 -4.76 1.90 8.65
C VAL A 254 -5.10 3.01 7.69
N ILE A 255 -4.30 3.18 6.63
CA ILE A 255 -4.71 3.92 5.43
C ILE A 255 -4.88 2.90 4.32
N ILE A 256 -6.04 2.90 3.69
CA ILE A 256 -6.39 1.98 2.61
C ILE A 256 -6.74 2.74 1.35
N SER A 257 -6.14 2.38 0.21
CA SER A 257 -6.61 2.78 -1.12
C SER A 257 -7.18 1.57 -1.83
N ASP A 258 -8.30 1.73 -2.51
CA ASP A 258 -8.83 0.69 -3.40
C ASP A 258 -9.70 1.36 -4.48
N HIS A 259 -9.84 0.67 -5.60
CA HIS A 259 -10.78 1.07 -6.65
C HIS A 259 -12.20 0.55 -6.39
N ASN A 260 -12.35 -0.45 -5.50
CA ASN A 260 -13.65 -0.92 -5.06
C ASN A 260 -14.16 -0.08 -3.88
N VAL A 261 -14.88 0.98 -4.24
CA VAL A 261 -15.39 1.98 -3.31
C VAL A 261 -16.27 1.38 -2.23
N GLU A 262 -17.23 0.55 -2.62
CA GLU A 262 -18.23 -0.03 -1.71
C GLU A 262 -17.55 -0.89 -0.64
N GLN A 263 -16.66 -1.79 -1.07
CA GLN A 263 -15.91 -2.65 -0.15
C GLN A 263 -15.02 -1.87 0.81
N THR A 264 -14.47 -0.75 0.37
CA THR A 264 -13.64 0.10 1.22
C THR A 264 -14.49 0.90 2.20
N LEU A 265 -15.60 1.51 1.74
CA LEU A 265 -16.49 2.28 2.60
C LEU A 265 -17.14 1.44 3.71
N ASP A 266 -17.27 0.13 3.52
CA ASP A 266 -17.82 -0.79 4.54
C ASP A 266 -16.92 -0.94 5.78
N ILE A 267 -15.63 -0.63 5.69
CA ILE A 267 -14.66 -0.88 6.77
C ILE A 267 -13.92 0.36 7.27
N VAL A 268 -14.03 1.50 6.58
CA VAL A 268 -13.34 2.73 7.02
C VAL A 268 -14.19 3.53 7.99
N ASP A 269 -13.54 4.26 8.89
CA ASP A 269 -14.19 5.22 9.78
C ASP A 269 -14.52 6.54 9.06
N ARG A 270 -13.59 6.97 8.18
CA ARG A 270 -13.70 8.13 7.31
C ARG A 270 -12.82 7.96 6.08
N ALA A 271 -12.98 8.83 5.10
CA ALA A 271 -12.12 8.82 3.94
C ALA A 271 -11.79 10.22 3.40
N TYR A 272 -10.73 10.26 2.63
CA TYR A 272 -10.34 11.37 1.77
C TYR A 272 -10.69 11.02 0.32
N ILE A 273 -11.36 11.92 -0.37
CA ILE A 273 -11.63 11.80 -1.80
C ILE A 273 -10.60 12.62 -2.55
N MET A 274 -9.75 11.92 -3.29
CA MET A 274 -8.68 12.52 -4.06
C MET A 274 -9.07 12.61 -5.54
N TYR A 275 -8.91 13.79 -6.11
CA TYR A 275 -9.19 14.07 -7.52
C TYR A 275 -8.13 15.03 -8.08
N GLU A 276 -7.58 14.73 -9.25
CA GLU A 276 -6.56 15.54 -9.94
C GLU A 276 -5.39 15.96 -9.04
N GLY A 277 -4.91 15.03 -8.21
CA GLY A 277 -3.75 15.26 -7.35
C GLY A 277 -4.05 15.99 -6.04
N ARG A 278 -5.29 16.35 -5.73
CA ARG A 278 -5.70 17.09 -4.53
C ARG A 278 -6.74 16.31 -3.72
N ILE A 279 -6.78 16.54 -2.42
CA ILE A 279 -7.95 16.15 -1.61
C ILE A 279 -9.06 17.17 -1.88
N ARG A 280 -10.20 16.68 -2.34
CA ARG A 280 -11.39 17.53 -2.63
C ARG A 280 -12.34 17.54 -1.45
N VAL A 281 -12.61 16.37 -0.89
CA VAL A 281 -13.54 16.22 0.23
C VAL A 281 -12.94 15.23 1.23
N SER A 282 -13.16 15.45 2.51
CA SER A 282 -12.86 14.48 3.56
C SER A 282 -14.00 14.47 4.58
N GLY A 283 -14.28 13.30 5.16
CA GLY A 283 -15.34 13.16 6.16
C GLY A 283 -15.62 11.71 6.50
N THR A 284 -16.60 11.51 7.35
CA THR A 284 -17.17 10.18 7.66
C THR A 284 -17.83 9.58 6.43
N VAL A 285 -18.03 8.26 6.42
CA VAL A 285 -18.69 7.59 5.29
C VAL A 285 -20.07 8.20 5.00
N SER A 286 -20.87 8.50 6.04
CA SER A 286 -22.18 9.12 5.88
C SER A 286 -22.08 10.50 5.21
N GLU A 287 -21.16 11.36 5.67
CA GLU A 287 -20.94 12.68 5.07
C GLU A 287 -20.54 12.61 3.60
N LEU A 288 -19.64 11.68 3.25
CA LEU A 288 -19.17 11.51 1.87
C LEU A 288 -20.26 10.98 0.94
N VAL A 289 -21.08 10.05 1.40
CA VAL A 289 -22.18 9.46 0.61
C VAL A 289 -23.26 10.49 0.29
N TRP A 290 -23.48 11.44 1.19
CA TRP A 290 -24.47 12.51 1.02
C TRP A 290 -23.90 13.79 0.40
N ASN A 291 -22.59 13.83 0.12
CA ASN A 291 -21.96 14.93 -0.57
C ASN A 291 -22.18 14.83 -2.08
N ASP A 292 -22.76 15.88 -2.68
CA ASP A 292 -23.11 15.89 -4.11
C ASP A 292 -21.88 15.99 -5.01
N GLU A 293 -20.81 16.68 -4.60
CA GLU A 293 -19.53 16.72 -5.32
C GLU A 293 -18.92 15.32 -5.39
N VAL A 294 -18.89 14.57 -4.28
CA VAL A 294 -18.40 13.19 -4.24
C VAL A 294 -19.25 12.27 -5.14
N ALA A 295 -20.57 12.47 -5.15
CA ALA A 295 -21.47 11.72 -6.01
C ALA A 295 -21.16 11.96 -7.50
N GLU A 296 -20.87 13.21 -7.88
CA GLU A 296 -20.59 13.60 -9.26
C GLU A 296 -19.20 13.13 -9.74
N ILE A 297 -18.13 13.42 -8.95
CA ILE A 297 -16.74 13.18 -9.40
C ILE A 297 -16.27 11.74 -9.20
N TYR A 298 -16.93 10.96 -8.33
CA TYR A 298 -16.39 9.65 -7.94
C TYR A 298 -17.39 8.51 -7.84
N LEU A 299 -18.51 8.65 -7.10
CA LEU A 299 -19.44 7.54 -6.86
C LEU A 299 -20.30 7.20 -8.09
N GLY A 300 -20.73 8.23 -8.82
CA GLY A 300 -21.71 8.10 -9.88
C GLY A 300 -23.13 7.79 -9.37
N PRO A 301 -24.16 7.92 -10.22
CA PRO A 301 -25.56 7.92 -9.78
C PRO A 301 -26.01 6.57 -9.17
N THR A 302 -25.61 5.45 -9.77
CA THR A 302 -26.03 4.12 -9.32
C THR A 302 -25.49 3.77 -7.94
N LEU A 303 -24.19 3.97 -7.72
CA LEU A 303 -23.57 3.68 -6.42
C LEU A 303 -24.06 4.65 -5.35
N THR A 304 -24.19 5.95 -5.68
CA THR A 304 -24.74 6.96 -4.78
C THR A 304 -26.12 6.57 -4.28
N HIS A 305 -27.03 6.17 -5.16
CA HIS A 305 -28.38 5.74 -4.76
C HIS A 305 -28.33 4.55 -3.80
N ARG A 306 -27.54 3.53 -4.13
CA ARG A 306 -27.38 2.33 -3.30
C ARG A 306 -26.73 2.63 -1.94
N MET A 307 -25.73 3.51 -1.89
CA MET A 307 -25.08 3.89 -0.64
C MET A 307 -25.99 4.77 0.24
N ARG A 308 -26.69 5.73 -0.37
CA ARG A 308 -27.66 6.59 0.36
C ARG A 308 -28.81 5.80 1.00
N SER A 309 -29.14 4.62 0.48
CA SER A 309 -30.13 3.74 1.12
C SER A 309 -29.58 2.98 2.35
N ARG A 310 -28.26 2.91 2.51
CA ARG A 310 -27.57 2.22 3.62
C ARG A 310 -27.13 3.15 4.75
N TYR A 311 -26.97 4.43 4.47
CA TYR A 311 -26.45 5.40 5.42
C TYR A 311 -27.44 6.55 5.64
N ASP A 312 -27.75 6.84 6.90
CA ASP A 312 -28.59 7.98 7.25
C ASP A 312 -27.94 9.30 6.84
N ARG A 313 -28.77 10.28 6.48
CA ARG A 313 -28.27 11.61 6.15
C ARG A 313 -27.74 12.27 7.43
N PRO A 314 -26.49 12.77 7.42
CA PRO A 314 -25.91 13.43 8.59
C PRO A 314 -26.69 14.71 8.94
N PRO A 315 -26.78 15.07 10.21
CA PRO A 315 -27.54 16.23 10.67
C PRO A 315 -27.00 17.58 10.21
N THR A 316 -25.73 17.62 9.76
CA THR A 316 -25.09 18.85 9.23
C THR A 316 -24.14 18.45 8.11
N ALA A 317 -24.16 19.22 7.02
CA ALA A 317 -23.23 18.98 5.90
C ALA A 317 -21.77 19.10 6.36
N ALA A 318 -20.94 18.15 5.92
CA ALA A 318 -19.50 18.20 6.14
C ALA A 318 -18.91 19.53 5.67
N ALA A 319 -17.96 20.05 6.41
CA ALA A 319 -17.19 21.21 6.00
C ALA A 319 -16.44 20.85 4.68
N VAL A 320 -16.88 21.45 3.59
CA VAL A 320 -16.16 21.42 2.32
C VAL A 320 -14.89 22.22 2.54
N ILE A 321 -13.73 21.57 2.49
CA ILE A 321 -12.46 22.27 2.43
C ILE A 321 -12.34 22.77 0.99
N GLU A 322 -12.94 23.92 0.70
CA GLU A 322 -12.70 24.61 -0.57
C GLU A 322 -11.21 24.99 -0.61
N ALA A 323 -10.49 24.36 -1.52
CA ALA A 323 -9.14 24.79 -1.83
C ALA A 323 -9.25 26.18 -2.48
N PRO A 324 -8.49 27.20 -2.05
CA PRO A 324 -8.53 28.51 -2.67
C PRO A 324 -8.16 28.41 -4.15
N ASP A 325 -9.04 28.91 -5.01
CA ASP A 325 -8.76 29.12 -6.42
C ASP A 325 -7.59 30.10 -6.55
N SER A 326 -6.50 29.66 -7.18
CA SER A 326 -5.41 30.51 -7.65
C SER A 326 -4.64 29.88 -8.80
#